data_1e932c8415e3970c6cfc9392de650e69
#
_entry.id   1e932c8415e3970c6cfc9392de650e69
#
_cell.length_a   1.000
_cell.length_b   1.000
_cell.length_c   1.000
_cell.angle_alpha   90.00
_cell.angle_beta   90.00
_cell.angle_gamma   90.00
#
_symmetry.space_group_name_H-M   'P 1'
#
loop_
_entity.id
_entity.type
_entity.pdbx_description
1 polymer ?
#
loop_
_entity_poly.entity_id
_entity_poly.type
_entity_poly.pdbx_seq_one_letter_code
_entity_poly.pdbx_strand_id
1 'polypeptide(L)'
;VRTDSDAGTAWLSGGSPAAEFITRLTWDQLPAEVIERAVMCLTDTLAAMLAGRTARSARAAADLAHAWWPSGPATSIVTGDRLAAPGAAFANAVAANAVDIDDCGIYTWGHPGAQVIPTALALAEERRLTGRELITAIVVGYEVAFRAGRCVNHEQSTIHSAERTYRACGSWGAVACAAMACHVHGLDEATTRHALGIAEYDSPDLPMMRAIDTPGMVKHGVGFGALTGLLSADLARRGFTGIMPGVDSEQFRPFVEDLGRDYYLPHGITWKRFSSCAWTHPALLAIEELRTRHPLPAADIDRVVIETYPDAARLGTRLPTTTEEAQFNLAWPVAAMLVDGRVGPEQVADSRLGSAEIVALCERIEVAVSEEMTRRYYLSEVNDPEGSDSAVVTVTLTDGTVLSSGRVDHVLYPEPGWTREEMHDKFTWLASGHLESSSIPRLLDALANVASADDSSVLVRDLASCLIPVPSEQGAPA
;
A
#
# COMPACT_ATOMS: atom_id res chain seq x y z
N VAL A 1 -13.77 -21.72 43.62
CA VAL A 1 -13.57 -21.86 42.16
C VAL A 1 -14.86 -21.40 41.52
N ARG A 2 -14.91 -20.15 41.01
CA ARG A 2 -16.05 -19.69 40.20
C ARG A 2 -15.92 -20.33 38.83
N THR A 3 -16.93 -21.06 38.44
CA THR A 3 -17.13 -21.52 37.05
C THR A 3 -17.79 -20.39 36.28
N ASP A 4 -17.03 -19.34 35.95
CA ASP A 4 -17.53 -18.27 35.09
C ASP A 4 -17.22 -18.63 33.64
N SER A 5 -18.17 -19.35 33.02
CA SER A 5 -18.22 -19.49 31.54
C SER A 5 -18.45 -18.13 30.85
N ASP A 6 -18.83 -17.12 31.61
CA ASP A 6 -19.14 -15.77 31.07
C ASP A 6 -18.00 -14.77 31.09
N ALA A 7 -16.88 -15.06 31.78
CA ALA A 7 -15.76 -14.11 31.87
C ALA A 7 -15.04 -13.92 30.51
N GLY A 8 -15.00 -14.95 29.69
CA GLY A 8 -14.33 -14.92 28.39
C GLY A 8 -15.03 -14.09 27.30
N THR A 9 -16.30 -13.75 27.49
CA THR A 9 -17.13 -13.02 26.51
C THR A 9 -17.78 -11.76 27.10
N ALA A 10 -17.43 -11.39 28.33
CA ALA A 10 -17.98 -10.21 29.00
C ALA A 10 -17.76 -8.90 28.20
N TRP A 11 -16.69 -8.83 27.45
CA TRP A 11 -16.37 -7.69 26.56
C TRP A 11 -17.37 -7.52 25.40
N LEU A 12 -18.12 -8.57 25.01
CA LEU A 12 -19.15 -8.49 23.98
C LEU A 12 -20.40 -7.74 24.46
N SER A 13 -20.63 -7.58 25.77
CA SER A 13 -21.77 -6.84 26.31
C SER A 13 -21.66 -5.32 26.13
N GLY A 14 -20.46 -4.79 25.87
CA GLY A 14 -20.23 -3.38 25.52
C GLY A 14 -20.51 -3.11 24.03
N GLY A 15 -20.84 -1.87 23.69
CA GLY A 15 -20.97 -1.43 22.29
C GLY A 15 -19.63 -1.40 21.58
N SER A 16 -19.61 -1.64 20.27
CA SER A 16 -18.45 -1.55 19.39
C SER A 16 -18.76 -0.61 18.22
N PRO A 17 -18.25 0.63 18.23
CA PRO A 17 -18.43 1.54 17.08
C PRO A 17 -17.91 0.93 15.77
N ALA A 18 -16.80 0.18 15.83
CA ALA A 18 -16.24 -0.49 14.66
C ALA A 18 -17.18 -1.57 14.13
N ALA A 19 -17.69 -2.46 14.99
CA ALA A 19 -18.62 -3.52 14.55
C ALA A 19 -19.96 -2.93 14.06
N GLU A 20 -20.47 -1.89 14.71
CA GLU A 20 -21.66 -1.18 14.26
C GLU A 20 -21.47 -0.58 12.87
N PHE A 21 -20.37 0.14 12.64
CA PHE A 21 -20.03 0.68 11.33
C PHE A 21 -19.92 -0.44 10.27
N ILE A 22 -19.17 -1.49 10.54
CA ILE A 22 -18.94 -2.61 9.61
C ILE A 22 -20.25 -3.27 9.21
N THR A 23 -21.16 -3.50 10.17
CA THR A 23 -22.37 -4.28 9.93
C THR A 23 -23.53 -3.45 9.36
N ARG A 24 -23.50 -2.11 9.52
CA ARG A 24 -24.62 -1.24 9.17
C ARG A 24 -24.36 -0.25 8.05
N LEU A 25 -23.09 -0.05 7.63
CA LEU A 25 -22.82 0.89 6.54
C LEU A 25 -23.54 0.46 5.27
N THR A 26 -24.18 1.42 4.61
CA THR A 26 -24.83 1.24 3.31
C THR A 26 -24.37 2.31 2.31
N TRP A 27 -24.52 2.01 1.03
CA TRP A 27 -24.20 2.95 -0.05
C TRP A 27 -24.79 4.34 0.12
N ASP A 28 -26.06 4.41 0.56
CA ASP A 28 -26.78 5.69 0.66
C ASP A 28 -26.25 6.62 1.78
N GLN A 29 -25.39 6.10 2.64
CA GLN A 29 -24.71 6.85 3.71
C GLN A 29 -23.36 7.42 3.28
N LEU A 30 -22.85 7.02 2.09
CA LEU A 30 -21.53 7.44 1.63
C LEU A 30 -21.57 8.84 1.00
N PRO A 31 -20.73 9.79 1.45
CA PRO A 31 -20.51 11.06 0.76
C PRO A 31 -19.92 10.84 -0.64
N ALA A 32 -20.25 11.73 -1.57
CA ALA A 32 -19.78 11.64 -2.96
C ALA A 32 -18.24 11.64 -3.07
N GLU A 33 -17.57 12.44 -2.24
CA GLU A 33 -16.11 12.53 -2.20
C GLU A 33 -15.46 11.21 -1.72
N VAL A 34 -16.09 10.51 -0.78
CA VAL A 34 -15.63 9.19 -0.30
C VAL A 34 -15.75 8.15 -1.41
N ILE A 35 -16.87 8.16 -2.15
CA ILE A 35 -17.08 7.29 -3.30
C ILE A 35 -16.03 7.55 -4.38
N GLU A 36 -15.81 8.81 -4.73
CA GLU A 36 -14.81 9.17 -5.75
C GLU A 36 -13.40 8.72 -5.34
N ARG A 37 -13.02 8.95 -4.09
CA ARG A 37 -11.73 8.54 -3.56
C ARG A 37 -11.56 7.02 -3.57
N ALA A 38 -12.60 6.26 -3.19
CA ALA A 38 -12.58 4.79 -3.25
C ALA A 38 -12.40 4.25 -4.68
N VAL A 39 -13.02 4.89 -5.68
CA VAL A 39 -12.82 4.56 -7.10
C VAL A 39 -11.39 4.85 -7.55
N MET A 40 -10.80 5.95 -7.11
CA MET A 40 -9.39 6.26 -7.40
C MET A 40 -8.44 5.25 -6.75
N CYS A 41 -8.69 4.84 -5.50
CA CYS A 41 -7.91 3.79 -4.82
C CYS A 41 -8.01 2.44 -5.56
N LEU A 42 -9.20 2.07 -6.03
CA LEU A 42 -9.40 0.88 -6.86
C LEU A 42 -8.56 0.96 -8.14
N THR A 43 -8.60 2.10 -8.82
CA THR A 43 -7.85 2.34 -10.07
C THR A 43 -6.34 2.27 -9.85
N ASP A 44 -5.84 2.94 -8.80
CA ASP A 44 -4.42 2.96 -8.43
C ASP A 44 -3.88 1.57 -8.13
N THR A 45 -4.58 0.84 -7.26
CA THR A 45 -4.11 -0.48 -6.82
C THR A 45 -4.20 -1.50 -7.94
N LEU A 46 -5.20 -1.44 -8.82
CA LEU A 46 -5.24 -2.27 -10.03
C LEU A 46 -4.04 -1.99 -10.95
N ALA A 47 -3.67 -0.72 -11.13
CA ALA A 47 -2.49 -0.36 -11.90
C ALA A 47 -1.20 -0.90 -11.24
N ALA A 48 -1.08 -0.79 -9.92
CA ALA A 48 0.05 -1.33 -9.15
C ALA A 48 0.14 -2.86 -9.25
N MET A 49 -0.99 -3.58 -9.18
CA MET A 49 -1.03 -5.03 -9.39
C MET A 49 -0.54 -5.43 -10.78
N LEU A 50 -0.95 -4.70 -11.82
CA LEU A 50 -0.50 -4.94 -13.19
C LEU A 50 1.01 -4.73 -13.31
N ALA A 51 1.53 -3.63 -12.78
CA ALA A 51 2.96 -3.34 -12.79
C ALA A 51 3.79 -4.39 -12.03
N GLY A 52 3.27 -4.86 -10.89
CA GLY A 52 3.96 -5.83 -10.03
C GLY A 52 3.79 -7.29 -10.43
N ARG A 53 2.87 -7.63 -11.35
CA ARG A 53 2.54 -9.03 -11.68
C ARG A 53 3.70 -9.86 -12.21
N THR A 54 4.71 -9.21 -12.79
CA THR A 54 5.90 -9.88 -13.33
C THR A 54 7.04 -10.02 -12.32
N ALA A 55 6.93 -9.39 -11.15
CA ALA A 55 7.94 -9.49 -10.10
C ALA A 55 8.06 -10.94 -9.57
N ARG A 56 9.28 -11.32 -9.16
CA ARG A 56 9.56 -12.66 -8.60
C ARG A 56 8.69 -12.97 -7.39
N SER A 57 8.48 -11.98 -6.50
CA SER A 57 7.60 -12.11 -5.33
C SER A 57 6.16 -12.43 -5.70
N ALA A 58 5.61 -11.72 -6.70
CA ALA A 58 4.24 -11.95 -7.17
C ALA A 58 4.07 -13.34 -7.81
N ARG A 59 5.04 -13.77 -8.62
CA ARG A 59 5.03 -15.12 -9.22
C ARG A 59 5.10 -16.22 -8.16
N ALA A 60 6.04 -16.09 -7.20
CA ALA A 60 6.15 -17.06 -6.11
C ALA A 60 4.86 -17.14 -5.27
N ALA A 61 4.21 -16.00 -5.03
CA ALA A 61 2.93 -15.95 -4.33
C ALA A 61 1.79 -16.59 -5.14
N ALA A 62 1.75 -16.37 -6.45
CA ALA A 62 0.76 -16.99 -7.35
C ALA A 62 0.95 -18.51 -7.45
N ASP A 63 2.19 -19.00 -7.54
CA ASP A 63 2.52 -20.42 -7.54
C ASP A 63 2.05 -21.09 -6.24
N LEU A 64 2.33 -20.47 -5.09
CA LEU A 64 1.86 -20.95 -3.80
C LEU A 64 0.32 -20.96 -3.74
N ALA A 65 -0.32 -19.86 -4.18
CA ALA A 65 -1.77 -19.75 -4.20
C ALA A 65 -2.41 -20.82 -5.08
N HIS A 66 -1.84 -21.11 -6.24
CA HIS A 66 -2.29 -22.18 -7.13
C HIS A 66 -2.16 -23.57 -6.49
N ALA A 67 -1.08 -23.82 -5.76
CA ALA A 67 -0.86 -25.10 -5.09
C ALA A 67 -1.82 -25.36 -3.92
N TRP A 68 -2.22 -24.33 -3.17
CA TRP A 68 -3.00 -24.48 -1.95
C TRP A 68 -4.49 -24.13 -2.12
N TRP A 69 -4.84 -23.27 -3.09
CA TRP A 69 -6.20 -22.80 -3.37
C TRP A 69 -6.54 -22.90 -4.87
N PRO A 70 -6.38 -24.08 -5.50
CA PRO A 70 -6.26 -24.28 -6.96
C PRO A 70 -7.51 -23.99 -7.76
N SER A 71 -8.66 -23.76 -7.17
CA SER A 71 -9.89 -23.52 -7.91
C SER A 71 -10.89 -22.71 -7.11
N GLY A 72 -11.63 -21.84 -7.82
CA GLY A 72 -12.64 -21.02 -7.17
C GLY A 72 -13.13 -19.88 -8.05
N PRO A 73 -13.90 -18.97 -7.50
CA PRO A 73 -14.53 -17.89 -8.27
C PRO A 73 -13.64 -16.67 -8.50
N ALA A 74 -12.51 -16.54 -7.78
CA ALA A 74 -11.69 -15.34 -7.79
C ALA A 74 -10.52 -15.42 -8.77
N THR A 75 -10.12 -14.30 -9.34
CA THR A 75 -9.08 -14.19 -10.37
C THR A 75 -7.75 -13.76 -9.79
N SER A 76 -6.69 -14.49 -10.07
CA SER A 76 -5.31 -14.00 -9.92
C SER A 76 -4.97 -13.06 -11.09
N ILE A 77 -4.70 -11.81 -10.81
CA ILE A 77 -4.23 -10.84 -11.82
C ILE A 77 -2.79 -11.17 -12.26
N VAL A 78 -2.04 -11.91 -11.45
CA VAL A 78 -0.68 -12.34 -11.80
C VAL A 78 -0.69 -13.28 -13.00
N THR A 79 -1.55 -14.31 -12.97
CA THR A 79 -1.56 -15.39 -13.96
C THR A 79 -2.80 -15.39 -14.86
N GLY A 80 -3.90 -14.79 -14.44
CA GLY A 80 -5.22 -14.90 -15.06
C GLY A 80 -6.00 -16.13 -14.58
N ASP A 81 -5.44 -16.99 -13.73
CA ASP A 81 -6.08 -18.21 -13.25
C ASP A 81 -7.22 -17.93 -12.25
N ARG A 82 -8.11 -18.93 -12.15
CA ARG A 82 -9.23 -18.92 -11.21
C ARG A 82 -8.87 -19.67 -9.93
N LEU A 83 -8.88 -18.99 -8.81
CA LEU A 83 -8.50 -19.49 -7.49
C LEU A 83 -9.63 -19.34 -6.48
N ALA A 84 -9.54 -20.00 -5.32
CA ALA A 84 -10.36 -19.64 -4.18
C ALA A 84 -10.02 -18.21 -3.71
N ALA A 85 -11.01 -17.50 -3.17
CA ALA A 85 -10.87 -16.08 -2.80
C ALA A 85 -9.64 -15.77 -1.92
N PRO A 86 -9.30 -16.56 -0.88
CA PRO A 86 -8.09 -16.30 -0.08
C PRO A 86 -6.79 -16.38 -0.89
N GLY A 87 -6.68 -17.33 -1.82
CA GLY A 87 -5.50 -17.49 -2.68
C GLY A 87 -5.34 -16.36 -3.67
N ALA A 88 -6.44 -15.94 -4.32
CA ALA A 88 -6.43 -14.80 -5.23
C ALA A 88 -6.09 -13.49 -4.51
N ALA A 89 -6.71 -13.23 -3.35
CA ALA A 89 -6.42 -12.04 -2.54
C ALA A 89 -4.95 -12.00 -2.11
N PHE A 90 -4.38 -13.14 -1.65
CA PHE A 90 -2.99 -13.26 -1.28
C PHE A 90 -2.04 -12.92 -2.43
N ALA A 91 -2.19 -13.58 -3.58
CA ALA A 91 -1.30 -13.39 -4.73
C ALA A 91 -1.40 -11.96 -5.29
N ASN A 92 -2.62 -11.44 -5.41
CA ASN A 92 -2.88 -10.10 -5.91
C ASN A 92 -2.37 -9.01 -4.95
N ALA A 93 -2.44 -9.21 -3.63
CA ALA A 93 -1.90 -8.30 -2.64
C ALA A 93 -0.37 -8.23 -2.71
N VAL A 94 0.31 -9.37 -2.87
CA VAL A 94 1.76 -9.37 -3.10
C VAL A 94 2.11 -8.63 -4.39
N ALA A 95 1.36 -8.84 -5.48
CA ALA A 95 1.57 -8.13 -6.74
C ALA A 95 1.37 -6.62 -6.60
N ALA A 96 0.34 -6.18 -5.88
CA ALA A 96 0.02 -4.77 -5.67
C ALA A 96 1.20 -4.00 -5.06
N ASN A 97 1.91 -4.60 -4.11
CA ASN A 97 3.04 -3.95 -3.42
C ASN A 97 4.42 -4.34 -3.99
N ALA A 98 4.49 -5.20 -4.99
CA ALA A 98 5.75 -5.80 -5.47
C ALA A 98 6.79 -4.78 -5.95
N VAL A 99 6.34 -3.67 -6.55
CA VAL A 99 7.21 -2.61 -7.10
C VAL A 99 7.05 -1.27 -6.39
N ASP A 100 6.39 -1.26 -5.24
CA ASP A 100 6.29 -0.12 -4.31
C ASP A 100 5.73 1.16 -4.95
N ILE A 101 4.74 1.04 -5.85
CA ILE A 101 4.08 2.14 -6.57
C ILE A 101 2.61 2.35 -6.15
N ASP A 102 2.10 1.48 -5.28
CA ASP A 102 0.78 1.51 -4.69
C ASP A 102 0.62 2.63 -3.65
N ASP A 103 -0.60 2.89 -3.20
CA ASP A 103 -0.93 3.98 -2.31
C ASP A 103 -0.19 3.98 -0.97
N CYS A 104 -0.19 5.13 -0.30
CA CYS A 104 0.27 5.29 1.07
C CYS A 104 -0.81 5.95 1.92
N GLY A 105 -1.08 5.36 3.09
CA GLY A 105 -2.00 5.91 4.09
C GLY A 105 -1.25 6.66 5.18
N ILE A 106 -1.60 7.93 5.40
CA ILE A 106 -0.96 8.76 6.43
C ILE A 106 -1.23 8.28 7.86
N TYR A 107 -2.41 7.70 8.08
CA TYR A 107 -2.80 7.19 9.39
C TYR A 107 -2.26 5.78 9.68
N THR A 108 -1.83 5.07 8.64
CA THR A 108 -1.32 3.70 8.73
C THR A 108 0.20 3.63 8.58
N TRP A 109 0.83 4.69 8.06
CA TRP A 109 2.23 4.72 7.62
C TRP A 109 2.58 3.55 6.69
N GLY A 110 1.62 3.20 5.82
CA GLY A 110 1.78 2.04 4.94
C GLY A 110 0.74 1.99 3.83
N HIS A 111 0.52 0.80 3.31
CA HIS A 111 -0.11 0.51 2.04
C HIS A 111 -1.49 -0.16 2.20
N PRO A 112 -2.57 0.59 2.49
CA PRO A 112 -3.89 -0.02 2.70
C PRO A 112 -4.47 -0.62 1.42
N GLY A 113 -4.30 0.04 0.26
CA GLY A 113 -4.83 -0.44 -1.01
C GLY A 113 -4.32 -1.81 -1.39
N ALA A 114 -3.03 -2.08 -1.15
CA ALA A 114 -2.41 -3.36 -1.47
C ALA A 114 -3.06 -4.58 -0.79
N GLN A 115 -3.86 -4.38 0.26
CA GLN A 115 -4.57 -5.44 0.97
C GLN A 115 -6.08 -5.35 0.75
N VAL A 116 -6.63 -4.13 0.88
CA VAL A 116 -8.07 -3.87 0.77
C VAL A 116 -8.59 -4.20 -0.63
N ILE A 117 -7.94 -3.69 -1.68
CA ILE A 117 -8.45 -3.84 -3.05
C ILE A 117 -8.40 -5.30 -3.54
N PRO A 118 -7.26 -6.05 -3.40
CA PRO A 118 -7.24 -7.47 -3.77
C PRO A 118 -8.29 -8.29 -3.04
N THR A 119 -8.51 -8.02 -1.74
CA THR A 119 -9.54 -8.69 -0.94
C THR A 119 -10.95 -8.33 -1.41
N ALA A 120 -11.22 -7.04 -1.69
CA ALA A 120 -12.51 -6.58 -2.20
C ALA A 120 -12.85 -7.23 -3.55
N LEU A 121 -11.88 -7.32 -4.47
CA LEU A 121 -12.06 -7.95 -5.78
C LEU A 121 -12.33 -9.46 -5.66
N ALA A 122 -11.60 -10.15 -4.78
CA ALA A 122 -11.82 -11.58 -4.54
C ALA A 122 -13.22 -11.86 -3.97
N LEU A 123 -13.68 -11.04 -3.01
CA LEU A 123 -15.03 -11.10 -2.45
C LEU A 123 -16.10 -10.72 -3.48
N ALA A 124 -15.82 -9.72 -4.35
CA ALA A 124 -16.73 -9.31 -5.41
C ALA A 124 -17.00 -10.45 -6.40
N GLU A 125 -15.98 -11.19 -6.77
CA GLU A 125 -16.13 -12.37 -7.63
C GLU A 125 -16.80 -13.55 -6.90
N GLU A 126 -16.49 -13.77 -5.62
CA GLU A 126 -17.08 -14.85 -4.83
C GLU A 126 -18.58 -14.64 -4.60
N ARG A 127 -19.00 -13.40 -4.33
CA ARG A 127 -20.37 -13.03 -3.96
C ARG A 127 -21.16 -12.37 -5.09
N ARG A 128 -20.52 -12.07 -6.21
CA ARG A 128 -21.09 -11.34 -7.35
C ARG A 128 -21.66 -9.98 -6.92
N LEU A 129 -20.82 -9.20 -6.23
CA LEU A 129 -21.22 -7.90 -5.72
C LEU A 129 -21.59 -6.94 -6.86
N THR A 130 -22.61 -6.13 -6.64
CA THR A 130 -22.83 -4.93 -7.46
C THR A 130 -21.68 -3.93 -7.29
N GLY A 131 -21.55 -2.98 -8.18
CA GLY A 131 -20.53 -1.94 -8.06
C GLY A 131 -20.67 -1.09 -6.78
N ARG A 132 -21.92 -0.83 -6.35
CA ARG A 132 -22.17 -0.13 -5.08
C ARG A 132 -21.72 -0.92 -3.88
N GLU A 133 -22.01 -2.22 -3.83
CA GLU A 133 -21.55 -3.10 -2.76
C GLU A 133 -20.02 -3.21 -2.74
N LEU A 134 -19.36 -3.31 -3.90
CA LEU A 134 -17.89 -3.31 -4.01
C LEU A 134 -17.29 -2.03 -3.42
N ILE A 135 -17.78 -0.86 -3.84
CA ILE A 135 -17.26 0.43 -3.33
C ILE A 135 -17.54 0.58 -1.83
N THR A 136 -18.72 0.17 -1.35
CA THR A 136 -19.02 0.20 0.09
C THR A 136 -18.06 -0.69 0.88
N ALA A 137 -17.77 -1.90 0.39
CA ALA A 137 -16.80 -2.80 1.01
C ALA A 137 -15.38 -2.20 1.02
N ILE A 138 -14.95 -1.56 -0.07
CA ILE A 138 -13.67 -0.84 -0.13
C ILE A 138 -13.60 0.25 0.94
N VAL A 139 -14.66 1.06 1.08
CA VAL A 139 -14.72 2.10 2.12
C VAL A 139 -14.61 1.50 3.51
N VAL A 140 -15.35 0.41 3.81
CA VAL A 140 -15.20 -0.32 5.09
C VAL A 140 -13.75 -0.72 5.32
N GLY A 141 -13.11 -1.31 4.31
CA GLY A 141 -11.72 -1.76 4.40
C GLY A 141 -10.75 -0.61 4.72
N TYR A 142 -10.81 0.50 4.00
CA TYR A 142 -9.93 1.65 4.23
C TYR A 142 -10.19 2.32 5.57
N GLU A 143 -11.45 2.58 5.92
CA GLU A 143 -11.79 3.25 7.18
C GLU A 143 -11.37 2.42 8.39
N VAL A 144 -11.52 1.10 8.34
CA VAL A 144 -11.03 0.22 9.41
C VAL A 144 -9.50 0.13 9.40
N ALA A 145 -8.86 0.10 8.21
CA ALA A 145 -7.40 0.12 8.10
C ALA A 145 -6.79 1.35 8.81
N PHE A 146 -7.36 2.53 8.57
CA PHE A 146 -6.89 3.78 9.19
C PHE A 146 -7.03 3.75 10.72
N ARG A 147 -8.17 3.27 11.23
CA ARG A 147 -8.40 3.19 12.69
C ARG A 147 -7.51 2.14 13.33
N ALA A 148 -7.44 0.93 12.77
CA ALA A 148 -6.57 -0.13 13.27
C ALA A 148 -5.08 0.28 13.19
N GLY A 149 -4.66 0.93 12.10
CA GLY A 149 -3.31 1.47 11.96
C GLY A 149 -2.98 2.51 13.02
N ARG A 150 -3.90 3.43 13.32
CA ARG A 150 -3.72 4.38 14.41
C ARG A 150 -3.63 3.71 15.78
N CYS A 151 -4.44 2.68 16.04
CA CYS A 151 -4.36 1.92 17.29
C CYS A 151 -2.98 1.28 17.45
N VAL A 152 -2.52 0.54 16.42
CA VAL A 152 -1.23 -0.16 16.44
C VAL A 152 -0.05 0.80 16.56
N ASN A 153 -0.06 1.90 15.84
CA ASN A 153 1.06 2.85 15.84
C ASN A 153 1.04 3.79 17.05
N HIS A 154 -0.13 4.05 17.65
CA HIS A 154 -0.28 4.94 18.81
C HIS A 154 0.36 4.37 20.08
N GLU A 155 0.20 3.09 20.37
CA GLU A 155 0.86 2.46 21.52
C GLU A 155 2.38 2.65 21.51
N GLN A 156 2.94 2.86 20.34
CA GLN A 156 4.35 3.00 20.12
C GLN A 156 4.82 4.46 20.14
N SER A 157 3.96 5.39 19.76
CA SER A 157 4.26 6.82 19.78
C SER A 157 4.33 7.41 21.19
N THR A 158 3.70 6.77 22.18
CA THR A 158 3.74 7.18 23.59
C THR A 158 4.99 6.70 24.34
N ILE A 159 5.74 5.76 23.76
CA ILE A 159 7.04 5.34 24.30
C ILE A 159 8.10 6.22 23.66
N HIS A 160 8.64 7.18 24.41
CA HIS A 160 9.81 7.98 24.05
C HIS A 160 11.09 7.12 23.92
N SER A 161 11.03 6.03 23.18
CA SER A 161 12.21 5.25 22.85
C SER A 161 12.68 5.64 21.45
N ALA A 162 13.98 5.77 21.28
CA ALA A 162 14.64 6.08 20.01
C ALA A 162 14.41 5.00 18.91
N GLU A 163 13.70 3.93 19.21
CA GLU A 163 13.33 2.90 18.26
C GLU A 163 11.82 3.01 17.97
N ARG A 164 11.51 3.65 16.86
CA ARG A 164 10.17 3.55 16.26
C ARG A 164 9.82 2.11 16.00
N THR A 165 8.76 1.66 16.61
CA THR A 165 8.23 0.35 16.34
C THR A 165 7.04 0.43 15.37
N TYR A 166 7.21 1.10 14.25
CA TYR A 166 6.33 1.05 13.10
C TYR A 166 6.08 -0.40 12.67
N ARG A 167 4.83 -0.84 12.64
CA ARG A 167 4.46 -2.24 12.36
C ARG A 167 4.28 -2.49 10.86
N ALA A 168 4.56 -3.73 10.47
CA ALA A 168 4.27 -4.19 9.11
C ALA A 168 2.79 -3.99 8.76
N CYS A 169 2.50 -3.59 7.52
CA CYS A 169 1.13 -3.28 7.08
C CYS A 169 0.16 -4.45 7.24
N GLY A 170 0.67 -5.68 7.17
CA GLY A 170 -0.13 -6.88 7.37
C GLY A 170 -0.82 -6.95 8.75
N SER A 171 -0.31 -6.24 9.78
CA SER A 171 -0.89 -6.25 11.12
C SER A 171 -2.29 -5.61 11.15
N TRP A 172 -2.40 -4.35 10.85
CA TRP A 172 -3.67 -3.63 10.79
C TRP A 172 -4.48 -3.99 9.54
N GLY A 173 -3.81 -4.37 8.45
CA GLY A 173 -4.44 -4.79 7.20
C GLY A 173 -5.24 -6.07 7.32
N ALA A 174 -4.82 -7.02 8.15
CA ALA A 174 -5.61 -8.22 8.45
C ALA A 174 -6.95 -7.86 9.10
N VAL A 175 -6.95 -6.90 10.04
CA VAL A 175 -8.16 -6.40 10.70
C VAL A 175 -9.09 -5.73 9.68
N ALA A 176 -8.55 -4.91 8.78
CA ALA A 176 -9.31 -4.25 7.72
C ALA A 176 -9.94 -5.25 6.73
N CYS A 177 -9.18 -6.26 6.30
CA CYS A 177 -9.68 -7.30 5.39
C CYS A 177 -10.74 -8.20 6.07
N ALA A 178 -10.59 -8.49 7.37
CA ALA A 178 -11.60 -9.20 8.15
C ALA A 178 -12.90 -8.37 8.26
N ALA A 179 -12.79 -7.08 8.55
CA ALA A 179 -13.92 -6.16 8.60
C ALA A 179 -14.72 -6.15 7.30
N MET A 180 -14.01 -6.02 6.18
CA MET A 180 -14.60 -6.04 4.85
C MET A 180 -15.29 -7.38 4.54
N ALA A 181 -14.65 -8.50 4.87
CA ALA A 181 -15.24 -9.82 4.69
C ALA A 181 -16.50 -10.01 5.56
N CYS A 182 -16.49 -9.53 6.81
CA CYS A 182 -17.66 -9.54 7.69
C CYS A 182 -18.82 -8.73 7.11
N HIS A 183 -18.53 -7.53 6.58
CA HIS A 183 -19.51 -6.68 5.90
C HIS A 183 -20.15 -7.39 4.70
N VAL A 184 -19.32 -7.92 3.78
CA VAL A 184 -19.79 -8.60 2.56
C VAL A 184 -20.57 -9.87 2.85
N HIS A 185 -20.21 -10.61 3.92
CA HIS A 185 -20.92 -11.81 4.33
C HIS A 185 -22.15 -11.53 5.21
N GLY A 186 -22.41 -10.28 5.61
CA GLY A 186 -23.55 -9.89 6.45
C GLY A 186 -23.49 -10.51 7.84
N LEU A 187 -22.30 -10.58 8.45
CA LEU A 187 -22.15 -11.14 9.79
C LEU A 187 -22.71 -10.18 10.84
N ASP A 188 -23.18 -10.73 11.96
CA ASP A 188 -23.63 -9.92 13.08
C ASP A 188 -22.48 -9.26 13.86
N GLU A 189 -22.80 -8.30 14.74
CA GLU A 189 -21.79 -7.53 15.48
C GLU A 189 -20.90 -8.42 16.37
N ALA A 190 -21.47 -9.45 17.02
CA ALA A 190 -20.71 -10.32 17.90
C ALA A 190 -19.71 -11.18 17.11
N THR A 191 -20.16 -11.77 16.02
CA THR A 191 -19.31 -12.55 15.09
C THR A 191 -18.25 -11.68 14.46
N THR A 192 -18.58 -10.45 14.06
CA THR A 192 -17.65 -9.46 13.52
C THR A 192 -16.55 -9.15 14.53
N ARG A 193 -16.88 -8.88 15.78
CA ARG A 193 -15.89 -8.60 16.83
C ARG A 193 -14.94 -9.78 17.06
N HIS A 194 -15.43 -11.02 17.02
CA HIS A 194 -14.56 -12.20 17.04
C HIS A 194 -13.63 -12.25 15.82
N ALA A 195 -14.12 -11.98 14.63
CA ALA A 195 -13.31 -11.96 13.40
C ALA A 195 -12.18 -10.93 13.48
N LEU A 196 -12.49 -9.70 13.96
CA LEU A 196 -11.47 -8.66 14.14
C LEU A 196 -10.40 -9.09 15.16
N GLY A 197 -10.81 -9.70 16.29
CA GLY A 197 -9.85 -10.18 17.32
C GLY A 197 -9.01 -11.36 16.88
N ILE A 198 -9.53 -12.26 16.01
CA ILE A 198 -8.74 -13.32 15.38
C ILE A 198 -7.72 -12.69 14.43
N ALA A 199 -8.18 -11.79 13.57
CA ALA A 199 -7.32 -11.14 12.57
C ALA A 199 -6.17 -10.38 13.21
N GLU A 200 -6.43 -9.66 14.29
CA GLU A 200 -5.40 -8.92 15.03
C GLU A 200 -4.37 -9.87 15.66
N TYR A 201 -4.83 -10.97 16.25
CA TYR A 201 -3.96 -11.92 16.95
C TYR A 201 -3.07 -12.73 15.98
N ASP A 202 -3.62 -13.16 14.84
CA ASP A 202 -2.95 -14.02 13.87
C ASP A 202 -2.24 -13.24 12.75
N SER A 203 -2.26 -11.91 12.79
CA SER A 203 -1.66 -11.06 11.77
C SER A 203 -0.12 -11.04 11.81
N PRO A 204 0.56 -10.71 10.68
CA PRO A 204 1.99 -10.45 10.69
C PRO A 204 2.32 -9.19 11.52
N ASP A 205 2.81 -9.36 12.75
CA ASP A 205 3.10 -8.26 13.66
C ASP A 205 4.58 -8.15 14.00
N LEU A 206 5.36 -7.59 13.07
CA LEU A 206 6.79 -7.31 13.26
C LEU A 206 7.09 -5.81 13.03
N PRO A 207 8.13 -5.27 13.70
CA PRO A 207 8.62 -3.94 13.41
C PRO A 207 9.04 -3.81 11.95
N MET A 208 8.44 -2.86 11.23
CA MET A 208 8.70 -2.63 9.79
C MET A 208 10.15 -2.26 9.50
N MET A 209 10.83 -1.60 10.44
CA MET A 209 12.24 -1.22 10.32
C MET A 209 13.16 -2.42 10.04
N ARG A 210 12.79 -3.63 10.48
CA ARG A 210 13.54 -4.85 10.13
C ARG A 210 13.50 -5.17 8.65
N ALA A 211 12.37 -4.95 7.99
CA ALA A 211 12.25 -5.15 6.55
C ALA A 211 12.93 -4.03 5.75
N ILE A 212 13.04 -2.83 6.31
CA ILE A 212 13.79 -1.71 5.73
C ILE A 212 15.29 -1.96 5.81
N ASP A 213 15.79 -2.43 6.95
CA ASP A 213 17.22 -2.74 7.15
C ASP A 213 17.71 -3.95 6.33
N THR A 214 16.82 -4.90 6.08
CA THR A 214 17.09 -6.13 5.32
C THR A 214 15.96 -6.39 4.34
N PRO A 215 15.90 -5.61 3.24
CA PRO A 215 14.82 -5.73 2.27
C PRO A 215 14.72 -7.13 1.67
N GLY A 216 13.49 -7.61 1.54
CA GLY A 216 13.19 -8.92 0.97
C GLY A 216 11.75 -8.97 0.47
N MET A 217 11.39 -10.06 -0.21
CA MET A 217 10.07 -10.23 -0.86
C MET A 217 8.88 -10.19 0.11
N VAL A 218 9.12 -10.31 1.42
CA VAL A 218 8.07 -10.15 2.44
C VAL A 218 7.53 -8.72 2.52
N LYS A 219 8.38 -7.75 2.18
CA LYS A 219 8.08 -6.31 2.19
C LYS A 219 7.24 -5.89 3.41
N HIS A 220 6.02 -5.41 3.18
CA HIS A 220 5.11 -4.92 4.22
C HIS A 220 4.16 -6.00 4.79
N GLY A 221 4.29 -7.27 4.38
CA GLY A 221 3.45 -8.37 4.86
C GLY A 221 2.01 -8.34 4.32
N VAL A 222 1.75 -7.57 3.26
CA VAL A 222 0.40 -7.29 2.74
C VAL A 222 -0.35 -8.55 2.27
N GLY A 223 0.34 -9.51 1.63
CA GLY A 223 -0.28 -10.76 1.19
C GLY A 223 -0.85 -11.56 2.35
N PHE A 224 -0.07 -11.71 3.42
CA PHE A 224 -0.53 -12.41 4.63
C PHE A 224 -1.58 -11.60 5.39
N GLY A 225 -1.55 -10.26 5.35
CA GLY A 225 -2.62 -9.44 5.90
C GLY A 225 -3.96 -9.73 5.22
N ALA A 226 -4.00 -9.72 3.88
CA ALA A 226 -5.20 -10.05 3.11
C ALA A 226 -5.70 -11.48 3.38
N LEU A 227 -4.78 -12.46 3.37
CA LEU A 227 -5.09 -13.86 3.64
C LEU A 227 -5.65 -14.06 5.04
N THR A 228 -4.96 -13.56 6.07
CA THR A 228 -5.37 -13.68 7.48
C THR A 228 -6.72 -13.06 7.71
N GLY A 229 -6.98 -11.88 7.14
CA GLY A 229 -8.28 -11.21 7.29
C GLY A 229 -9.45 -12.04 6.75
N LEU A 230 -9.33 -12.60 5.55
CA LEU A 230 -10.36 -13.47 4.96
C LEU A 230 -10.58 -14.75 5.80
N LEU A 231 -9.49 -15.41 6.20
CA LEU A 231 -9.57 -16.61 7.02
C LEU A 231 -10.19 -16.34 8.39
N SER A 232 -9.90 -15.19 9.01
CA SER A 232 -10.44 -14.80 10.30
C SER A 232 -11.96 -14.62 10.27
N ALA A 233 -12.49 -13.97 9.23
CA ALA A 233 -13.93 -13.83 9.04
C ALA A 233 -14.59 -15.21 8.80
N ASP A 234 -13.95 -16.09 8.04
CA ASP A 234 -14.48 -17.43 7.79
C ASP A 234 -14.42 -18.33 9.03
N LEU A 235 -13.39 -18.22 9.86
CA LEU A 235 -13.28 -18.89 11.15
C LEU A 235 -14.37 -18.42 12.13
N ALA A 236 -14.54 -17.11 12.28
CA ALA A 236 -15.58 -16.56 13.17
C ALA A 236 -16.97 -16.99 12.75
N ARG A 237 -17.29 -16.98 11.44
CA ARG A 237 -18.56 -17.48 10.90
C ARG A 237 -18.81 -18.95 11.22
N ARG A 238 -17.77 -19.74 11.46
CA ARG A 238 -17.83 -21.16 11.87
C ARG A 238 -17.88 -21.35 13.38
N GLY A 239 -17.92 -20.25 14.15
CA GLY A 239 -18.00 -20.28 15.61
C GLY A 239 -16.64 -20.28 16.32
N PHE A 240 -15.55 -20.02 15.62
CA PHE A 240 -14.25 -19.80 16.26
C PHE A 240 -14.24 -18.44 16.96
N THR A 241 -13.73 -18.39 18.20
CA THR A 241 -13.77 -17.17 19.01
C THR A 241 -12.42 -16.46 19.03
N GLY A 242 -12.43 -15.14 18.85
CA GLY A 242 -11.26 -14.28 18.98
C GLY A 242 -11.18 -13.60 20.36
N ILE A 243 -10.10 -12.86 20.54
CA ILE A 243 -9.92 -11.94 21.67
C ILE A 243 -10.73 -10.65 21.43
N MET A 244 -10.83 -9.78 22.44
CA MET A 244 -11.34 -8.41 22.25
C MET A 244 -10.39 -7.64 21.30
N PRO A 245 -10.85 -7.16 20.15
CA PRO A 245 -10.00 -6.42 19.22
C PRO A 245 -9.59 -5.07 19.79
N GLY A 246 -8.40 -4.59 19.42
CA GLY A 246 -7.87 -3.32 19.88
C GLY A 246 -8.77 -2.13 19.58
N VAL A 247 -9.48 -2.15 18.44
CA VAL A 247 -10.47 -1.11 18.08
C VAL A 247 -11.67 -1.04 19.04
N ASP A 248 -11.87 -2.04 19.90
CA ASP A 248 -12.89 -2.04 20.96
C ASP A 248 -12.31 -1.61 22.33
N SER A 249 -11.01 -1.39 22.42
CA SER A 249 -10.38 -0.94 23.66
C SER A 249 -10.79 0.51 23.99
N GLU A 250 -11.08 0.76 25.26
CA GLU A 250 -11.40 2.11 25.75
C GLU A 250 -10.28 3.12 25.44
N GLN A 251 -9.03 2.66 25.47
CA GLN A 251 -7.83 3.47 25.14
C GLN A 251 -7.91 4.02 23.71
N PHE A 252 -8.45 3.27 22.76
CA PHE A 252 -8.50 3.66 21.35
C PHE A 252 -9.86 4.21 20.91
N ARG A 253 -10.80 4.34 21.84
CA ARG A 253 -12.13 4.87 21.55
C ARG A 253 -12.11 6.19 20.76
N PRO A 254 -11.22 7.16 21.04
CA PRO A 254 -11.16 8.41 20.28
C PRO A 254 -10.82 8.25 18.79
N PHE A 255 -10.28 7.09 18.37
CA PHE A 255 -9.95 6.81 16.98
C PHE A 255 -11.07 6.13 16.20
N VAL A 256 -12.08 5.59 16.90
CA VAL A 256 -13.12 4.77 16.29
C VAL A 256 -14.55 5.30 16.50
N GLU A 257 -14.75 6.19 17.47
CA GLU A 257 -16.08 6.69 17.81
C GLU A 257 -16.73 7.58 16.74
N ASP A 258 -15.91 8.07 15.80
CA ASP A 258 -16.33 8.89 14.65
C ASP A 258 -16.64 8.09 13.37
N LEU A 259 -16.40 6.77 13.36
CA LEU A 259 -16.69 5.90 12.22
C LEU A 259 -18.12 6.10 11.67
N GLY A 260 -18.23 6.27 10.34
CA GLY A 260 -19.49 6.53 9.64
C GLY A 260 -19.99 7.98 9.73
N ARG A 261 -19.27 8.87 10.43
CA ARG A 261 -19.56 10.31 10.52
C ARG A 261 -18.43 11.15 9.97
N ASP A 262 -17.18 10.78 10.29
CA ASP A 262 -15.98 11.38 9.74
C ASP A 262 -15.21 10.31 8.96
N TYR A 263 -14.99 10.55 7.68
CA TYR A 263 -14.31 9.62 6.78
C TYR A 263 -12.87 10.09 6.57
N TYR A 264 -11.91 9.19 6.84
CA TYR A 264 -10.49 9.48 6.65
C TYR A 264 -10.02 9.27 5.20
N LEU A 265 -10.76 8.47 4.41
CA LEU A 265 -10.38 8.15 3.03
C LEU A 265 -10.17 9.38 2.14
N PRO A 266 -10.97 10.46 2.19
CA PRO A 266 -10.78 11.64 1.33
C PRO A 266 -9.42 12.33 1.50
N HIS A 267 -8.87 12.30 2.72
CA HIS A 267 -7.64 13.02 3.06
C HIS A 267 -6.54 12.13 3.67
N GLY A 268 -6.79 10.83 3.83
CA GLY A 268 -5.86 9.88 4.46
C GLY A 268 -4.97 9.12 3.49
N ILE A 269 -5.15 9.31 2.17
CA ILE A 269 -4.43 8.59 1.12
C ILE A 269 -3.63 9.54 0.24
N THR A 270 -2.41 9.17 -0.05
CA THR A 270 -1.60 9.69 -1.14
C THR A 270 -1.22 8.58 -2.11
N TRP A 271 -1.07 8.92 -3.40
CA TRP A 271 -0.65 7.99 -4.43
C TRP A 271 0.78 8.29 -4.86
N LYS A 272 1.56 7.22 -5.03
CA LYS A 272 2.96 7.34 -5.38
C LYS A 272 3.16 7.66 -6.86
N ARG A 273 4.13 8.54 -7.11
CA ARG A 273 4.63 8.86 -8.46
C ARG A 273 5.85 8.01 -8.83
N PHE A 274 6.54 7.46 -7.83
CA PHE A 274 7.81 6.75 -7.99
C PHE A 274 7.74 5.36 -7.36
N SER A 275 8.34 4.37 -8.03
CA SER A 275 8.50 2.99 -7.55
C SER A 275 9.62 2.88 -6.52
N SER A 276 9.41 3.47 -5.35
CA SER A 276 10.36 3.43 -4.25
C SER A 276 9.67 3.80 -2.93
N CYS A 277 10.34 3.53 -1.81
CA CYS A 277 9.88 3.96 -0.50
C CYS A 277 9.53 5.46 -0.50
N ALA A 278 8.40 5.83 0.09
CA ALA A 278 7.94 7.23 0.12
C ALA A 278 8.97 8.20 0.72
N TRP A 279 9.84 7.72 1.59
CA TRP A 279 10.94 8.50 2.16
C TRP A 279 11.98 8.97 1.14
N THR A 280 12.01 8.39 -0.07
CA THR A 280 12.88 8.86 -1.17
C THR A 280 12.25 10.00 -1.97
N HIS A 281 10.92 10.16 -1.90
CA HIS A 281 10.17 11.06 -2.77
C HIS A 281 10.59 12.53 -2.66
N PRO A 282 10.90 13.09 -1.47
CA PRO A 282 11.39 14.48 -1.39
C PRO A 282 12.65 14.70 -2.23
N ALA A 283 13.59 13.75 -2.18
CA ALA A 283 14.84 13.85 -2.97
C ALA A 283 14.57 13.71 -4.48
N LEU A 284 13.63 12.83 -4.88
CA LEU A 284 13.26 12.66 -6.29
C LEU A 284 12.54 13.90 -6.84
N LEU A 285 11.64 14.50 -6.08
CA LEU A 285 11.00 15.77 -6.43
C LEU A 285 12.03 16.91 -6.54
N ALA A 286 13.01 16.94 -5.65
CA ALA A 286 14.11 17.90 -5.70
C ALA A 286 14.93 17.79 -7.00
N ILE A 287 15.18 16.57 -7.47
CA ILE A 287 15.83 16.36 -8.78
C ILE A 287 14.92 16.78 -9.94
N GLU A 288 13.63 16.47 -9.91
CA GLU A 288 12.67 16.94 -10.93
C GLU A 288 12.71 18.47 -11.03
N GLU A 289 12.64 19.19 -9.90
CA GLU A 289 12.74 20.65 -9.88
C GLU A 289 14.07 21.17 -10.43
N LEU A 290 15.19 20.55 -10.06
CA LEU A 290 16.49 20.93 -10.61
C LEU A 290 16.53 20.75 -12.14
N ARG A 291 16.00 19.65 -12.66
CA ARG A 291 15.95 19.36 -14.09
C ARG A 291 15.08 20.34 -14.88
N THR A 292 14.04 20.89 -14.27
CA THR A 292 13.23 21.94 -14.94
C THR A 292 13.97 23.26 -15.10
N ARG A 293 14.92 23.52 -14.19
CA ARG A 293 15.67 24.79 -14.16
C ARG A 293 17.04 24.70 -14.86
N HIS A 294 17.63 23.51 -14.88
CA HIS A 294 19.00 23.29 -15.36
C HIS A 294 19.10 21.99 -16.15
N PRO A 295 19.86 21.95 -17.25
CA PRO A 295 20.27 20.69 -17.84
C PRO A 295 21.21 19.97 -16.85
N LEU A 296 20.92 18.69 -16.61
CA LEU A 296 21.70 17.82 -15.71
C LEU A 296 22.06 16.52 -16.42
N PRO A 297 22.99 16.56 -17.42
CA PRO A 297 23.48 15.32 -18.01
C PRO A 297 24.23 14.50 -16.96
N ALA A 298 23.92 13.23 -16.82
CA ALA A 298 24.54 12.35 -15.80
C ALA A 298 26.10 12.33 -15.93
N ALA A 299 26.63 12.47 -17.14
CA ALA A 299 28.08 12.49 -17.39
C ALA A 299 28.78 13.73 -16.79
N ASP A 300 28.08 14.84 -16.65
CA ASP A 300 28.61 16.10 -16.13
C ASP A 300 28.50 16.22 -14.60
N ILE A 301 27.91 15.25 -13.94
CA ILE A 301 27.73 15.25 -12.47
C ILE A 301 28.98 14.67 -11.81
N ASP A 302 29.63 15.47 -10.96
CA ASP A 302 30.79 15.06 -10.15
C ASP A 302 30.35 14.50 -8.78
N ARG A 303 29.39 15.17 -8.13
CA ARG A 303 28.93 14.80 -6.79
C ARG A 303 27.47 15.19 -6.57
N VAL A 304 26.73 14.37 -5.81
CA VAL A 304 25.38 14.68 -5.32
C VAL A 304 25.34 14.53 -3.81
N VAL A 305 24.82 15.54 -3.12
CA VAL A 305 24.59 15.49 -1.67
C VAL A 305 23.09 15.59 -1.42
N ILE A 306 22.56 14.64 -0.64
CA ILE A 306 21.16 14.58 -0.21
C ILE A 306 21.12 14.87 1.29
N GLU A 307 20.58 16.02 1.67
CA GLU A 307 20.32 16.35 3.07
C GLU A 307 18.86 16.03 3.37
N THR A 308 18.61 15.19 4.38
CA THR A 308 17.26 14.72 4.72
C THR A 308 17.16 14.36 6.22
N TYR A 309 16.08 13.70 6.61
CA TYR A 309 15.81 13.24 7.99
C TYR A 309 16.34 11.80 8.23
N PRO A 310 16.44 11.35 9.50
CA PRO A 310 17.12 10.10 9.85
C PRO A 310 16.55 8.85 9.17
N ASP A 311 15.21 8.71 9.10
CA ASP A 311 14.59 7.51 8.52
C ASP A 311 14.82 7.41 7.02
N ALA A 312 14.78 8.53 6.28
CA ALA A 312 15.15 8.55 4.87
C ALA A 312 16.65 8.25 4.68
N ALA A 313 17.51 8.82 5.52
CA ALA A 313 18.95 8.55 5.48
C ALA A 313 19.27 7.07 5.78
N ARG A 314 18.46 6.37 6.58
CA ARG A 314 18.60 4.94 6.92
C ARG A 314 18.42 4.01 5.70
N LEU A 315 17.72 4.44 4.65
CA LEU A 315 17.64 3.72 3.39
C LEU A 315 19.03 3.54 2.74
N GLY A 316 19.95 4.44 3.04
CA GLY A 316 21.37 4.30 2.69
C GLY A 316 21.68 4.42 1.20
N THR A 317 22.94 4.11 0.89
CA THR A 317 23.53 4.25 -0.45
C THR A 317 24.17 2.97 -0.98
N ARG A 318 23.99 1.82 -0.29
CA ARG A 318 24.55 0.54 -0.73
C ARG A 318 23.94 0.16 -2.08
N LEU A 319 24.78 -0.26 -3.03
CA LEU A 319 24.30 -0.74 -4.34
C LEU A 319 23.36 -1.93 -4.16
N PRO A 320 22.14 -1.86 -4.74
CA PRO A 320 21.17 -2.92 -4.61
C PRO A 320 21.52 -4.14 -5.49
N THR A 321 21.18 -5.32 -5.01
CA THR A 321 21.30 -6.59 -5.71
C THR A 321 19.96 -7.24 -6.03
N THR A 322 18.88 -6.72 -5.45
CA THR A 322 17.50 -7.15 -5.68
C THR A 322 16.58 -5.95 -5.90
N THR A 323 15.43 -6.18 -6.50
CA THR A 323 14.42 -5.13 -6.69
C THR A 323 13.97 -4.53 -5.37
N GLU A 324 13.85 -5.35 -4.31
CA GLU A 324 13.46 -4.88 -2.98
C GLU A 324 14.54 -3.94 -2.39
N GLU A 325 15.82 -4.30 -2.53
CA GLU A 325 16.91 -3.41 -2.10
C GLU A 325 16.93 -2.10 -2.90
N ALA A 326 16.56 -2.09 -4.18
CA ALA A 326 16.48 -0.87 -4.99
C ALA A 326 15.33 0.04 -4.56
N GLN A 327 14.19 -0.54 -4.15
CA GLN A 327 13.01 0.20 -3.68
C GLN A 327 13.24 0.82 -2.28
N PHE A 328 13.98 0.12 -1.41
CA PHE A 328 14.38 0.60 -0.07
C PHE A 328 15.81 1.14 -0.07
N ASN A 329 16.10 2.06 -0.99
CA ASN A 329 17.40 2.69 -1.17
C ASN A 329 17.24 4.17 -1.47
N LEU A 330 18.13 5.02 -1.01
CA LEU A 330 18.05 6.46 -1.31
C LEU A 330 18.87 6.82 -2.56
N ALA A 331 20.06 6.25 -2.72
CA ALA A 331 20.94 6.59 -3.84
C ALA A 331 20.46 6.02 -5.17
N TRP A 332 19.97 4.77 -5.21
CA TRP A 332 19.56 4.12 -6.45
C TRP A 332 18.43 4.86 -7.19
N PRO A 333 17.29 5.20 -6.55
CA PRO A 333 16.23 5.95 -7.21
C PRO A 333 16.70 7.35 -7.67
N VAL A 334 17.52 8.03 -6.87
CA VAL A 334 18.06 9.35 -7.23
C VAL A 334 18.99 9.25 -8.44
N ALA A 335 19.88 8.27 -8.48
CA ALA A 335 20.75 8.02 -9.64
C ALA A 335 19.92 7.64 -10.88
N ALA A 336 18.91 6.79 -10.74
CA ALA A 336 18.01 6.43 -11.82
C ALA A 336 17.22 7.64 -12.34
N MET A 337 16.75 8.52 -11.47
CA MET A 337 16.09 9.78 -11.85
C MET A 337 17.03 10.69 -12.65
N LEU A 338 18.30 10.78 -12.28
CA LEU A 338 19.29 11.59 -12.97
C LEU A 338 19.66 11.02 -14.33
N VAL A 339 19.73 9.69 -14.48
CA VAL A 339 20.08 9.00 -15.74
C VAL A 339 18.88 8.90 -16.67
N ASP A 340 17.76 8.33 -16.19
CA ASP A 340 16.61 7.96 -16.99
C ASP A 340 15.52 9.05 -17.02
N GLY A 341 15.56 10.01 -16.10
CA GLY A 341 14.55 11.08 -15.95
C GLY A 341 13.27 10.64 -15.29
N ARG A 342 13.21 9.43 -14.76
CA ARG A 342 12.04 8.85 -14.06
C ARG A 342 12.45 7.71 -13.13
N VAL A 343 11.57 7.37 -12.20
CA VAL A 343 11.70 6.18 -11.33
C VAL A 343 10.37 5.42 -11.35
N GLY A 344 10.29 4.45 -12.23
CA GLY A 344 9.13 3.56 -12.38
C GLY A 344 9.52 2.12 -12.09
N PRO A 345 8.59 1.16 -12.34
CA PRO A 345 8.86 -0.26 -12.17
C PRO A 345 10.11 -0.75 -12.92
N GLU A 346 10.38 -0.19 -14.10
CA GLU A 346 11.55 -0.56 -14.92
C GLU A 346 12.87 -0.16 -14.26
N GLN A 347 12.91 0.98 -13.53
CA GLN A 347 14.13 1.48 -12.89
C GLN A 347 14.52 0.68 -11.65
N VAL A 348 13.57 -0.03 -11.03
CA VAL A 348 13.82 -0.90 -9.88
C VAL A 348 13.80 -2.39 -10.25
N ALA A 349 13.54 -2.75 -11.50
CA ALA A 349 13.51 -4.14 -11.94
C ALA A 349 14.91 -4.79 -11.86
N ASP A 350 14.95 -6.10 -11.56
CA ASP A 350 16.21 -6.88 -11.50
C ASP A 350 17.06 -6.72 -12.76
N SER A 351 16.44 -6.60 -13.93
CA SER A 351 17.13 -6.39 -15.22
C SER A 351 17.84 -5.02 -15.35
N ARG A 352 17.46 -4.04 -14.53
CA ARG A 352 18.07 -2.70 -14.52
C ARG A 352 19.21 -2.59 -13.51
N LEU A 353 19.23 -3.47 -12.52
CA LEU A 353 20.28 -3.51 -11.50
C LEU A 353 21.63 -3.82 -12.18
N GLY A 354 22.67 -3.10 -11.79
CA GLY A 354 23.99 -3.23 -12.42
C GLY A 354 24.17 -2.38 -13.69
N SER A 355 23.20 -1.51 -14.07
CA SER A 355 23.43 -0.49 -15.09
C SER A 355 24.66 0.34 -14.77
N ALA A 356 25.68 0.30 -15.62
CA ALA A 356 26.96 0.95 -15.35
C ALA A 356 26.83 2.45 -15.08
N GLU A 357 25.92 3.14 -15.78
CA GLU A 357 25.69 4.58 -15.61
C GLU A 357 25.07 4.90 -14.27
N ILE A 358 24.04 4.13 -13.84
CA ILE A 358 23.37 4.31 -12.55
C ILE A 358 24.34 3.96 -11.41
N VAL A 359 25.07 2.85 -11.52
CA VAL A 359 26.08 2.42 -10.53
C VAL A 359 27.14 3.49 -10.33
N ALA A 360 27.73 4.00 -11.44
CA ALA A 360 28.75 5.03 -11.37
C ALA A 360 28.24 6.34 -10.72
N LEU A 361 26.96 6.64 -10.87
CA LEU A 361 26.36 7.81 -10.24
C LEU A 361 26.02 7.56 -8.77
N CYS A 362 25.55 6.36 -8.40
CA CYS A 362 25.33 5.99 -6.99
C CYS A 362 26.61 6.17 -6.15
N GLU A 363 27.80 5.85 -6.70
CA GLU A 363 29.09 6.01 -6.01
C GLU A 363 29.45 7.48 -5.71
N ARG A 364 28.77 8.44 -6.35
CA ARG A 364 28.95 9.89 -6.18
C ARG A 364 27.86 10.54 -5.32
N ILE A 365 26.92 9.72 -4.78
CA ILE A 365 25.83 10.20 -3.93
C ILE A 365 26.21 10.05 -2.46
N GLU A 366 26.12 11.15 -1.73
CA GLU A 366 26.31 11.21 -0.29
C GLU A 366 25.02 11.62 0.38
N VAL A 367 24.77 11.08 1.57
CA VAL A 367 23.57 11.40 2.38
C VAL A 367 24.01 12.03 3.70
N ALA A 368 23.38 13.12 4.05
CA ALA A 368 23.58 13.82 5.32
C ALA A 368 22.23 13.99 6.05
N VAL A 369 22.27 13.88 7.37
CA VAL A 369 21.11 14.15 8.21
C VAL A 369 21.09 15.63 8.62
N SER A 370 19.96 16.31 8.36
CA SER A 370 19.75 17.71 8.71
C SER A 370 18.89 17.81 9.98
N GLU A 371 19.31 18.67 10.92
CA GLU A 371 18.53 18.95 12.14
C GLU A 371 17.17 19.59 11.82
N GLU A 372 17.11 20.50 10.84
CA GLU A 372 15.87 21.13 10.41
C GLU A 372 14.88 20.10 9.86
N MET A 373 15.33 19.22 8.95
CA MET A 373 14.48 18.21 8.34
C MET A 373 14.06 17.15 9.36
N THR A 374 14.94 16.80 10.29
CA THR A 374 14.62 15.92 11.42
C THR A 374 13.49 16.50 12.26
N ARG A 375 13.55 17.79 12.62
CA ARG A 375 12.50 18.48 13.38
C ARG A 375 11.16 18.45 12.60
N ARG A 376 11.18 18.79 11.31
CA ARG A 376 9.98 18.83 10.48
C ARG A 376 9.35 17.44 10.32
N TYR A 377 10.16 16.42 10.15
CA TYR A 377 9.72 15.05 10.07
C TYR A 377 9.00 14.60 11.36
N TYR A 378 9.53 14.89 12.55
CA TYR A 378 8.82 14.60 13.79
C TYR A 378 7.56 15.44 14.01
N LEU A 379 7.49 16.64 13.46
CA LEU A 379 6.27 17.43 13.46
C LEU A 379 5.18 16.83 12.56
N SER A 380 5.55 16.27 11.40
CA SER A 380 4.58 15.60 10.51
C SER A 380 3.91 14.40 11.19
N GLU A 381 4.63 13.72 12.09
CA GLU A 381 4.11 12.56 12.83
C GLU A 381 3.01 12.89 13.83
N VAL A 382 2.98 14.11 14.31
CA VAL A 382 1.95 14.62 15.20
C VAL A 382 0.93 15.51 14.48
N ASN A 383 0.94 15.47 13.15
CA ASN A 383 0.07 16.28 12.28
C ASN A 383 0.20 17.79 12.53
N ASP A 384 1.41 18.27 12.88
CA ASP A 384 1.69 19.70 12.98
C ASP A 384 1.75 20.31 11.56
N PRO A 385 1.13 21.48 11.33
CA PRO A 385 1.14 22.12 10.00
C PRO A 385 2.54 22.48 9.46
N GLU A 386 3.55 22.60 10.33
CA GLU A 386 4.94 22.79 9.91
C GLU A 386 5.66 21.47 9.59
N GLY A 387 5.02 20.33 9.85
CA GLY A 387 5.58 19.01 9.62
C GLY A 387 5.60 18.67 8.11
N SER A 388 6.69 18.04 7.67
CA SER A 388 6.80 17.46 6.31
C SER A 388 7.98 16.52 6.22
N ASP A 389 7.88 15.56 5.30
CA ASP A 389 9.02 14.82 4.80
C ASP A 389 9.77 15.72 3.81
N SER A 390 11.04 15.98 4.04
CA SER A 390 11.77 17.00 3.28
C SER A 390 13.15 16.53 2.86
N ALA A 391 13.65 17.07 1.75
CA ALA A 391 15.04 16.94 1.33
C ALA A 391 15.56 18.22 0.69
N VAL A 392 16.89 18.39 0.75
CA VAL A 392 17.66 19.29 -0.13
C VAL A 392 18.60 18.44 -0.95
N VAL A 393 18.62 18.64 -2.26
CA VAL A 393 19.59 17.99 -3.15
C VAL A 393 20.52 19.03 -3.73
N THR A 394 21.81 18.84 -3.52
CA THR A 394 22.88 19.65 -4.09
C THR A 394 23.68 18.83 -5.10
N VAL A 395 23.75 19.30 -6.34
CA VAL A 395 24.50 18.68 -7.44
C VAL A 395 25.71 19.56 -7.76
N THR A 396 26.91 18.97 -7.73
CA THR A 396 28.13 19.61 -8.21
C THR A 396 28.48 19.02 -9.57
N LEU A 397 28.68 19.90 -10.57
CA LEU A 397 29.06 19.51 -11.90
C LEU A 397 30.62 19.44 -12.04
N THR A 398 31.08 18.74 -13.04
CA THR A 398 32.53 18.56 -13.33
C THR A 398 33.26 19.86 -13.63
N ASP A 399 32.56 20.92 -14.05
CA ASP A 399 33.11 22.26 -14.25
C ASP A 399 33.16 23.10 -12.94
N GLY A 400 32.73 22.52 -11.80
CA GLY A 400 32.68 23.17 -10.50
C GLY A 400 31.40 23.94 -10.23
N THR A 401 30.43 23.95 -11.15
CA THR A 401 29.10 24.56 -10.91
C THR A 401 28.36 23.80 -9.81
N VAL A 402 27.81 24.53 -8.87
CA VAL A 402 27.01 23.97 -7.76
C VAL A 402 25.55 24.39 -7.91
N LEU A 403 24.66 23.43 -7.98
CA LEU A 403 23.22 23.62 -8.14
C LEU A 403 22.50 23.04 -6.90
N SER A 404 21.61 23.80 -6.30
CA SER A 404 20.81 23.35 -5.17
C SER A 404 19.31 23.45 -5.47
N SER A 405 18.55 22.44 -5.07
CA SER A 405 17.09 22.45 -5.14
C SER A 405 16.49 23.50 -4.19
N GLY A 406 17.18 23.83 -3.09
CA GLY A 406 16.54 24.31 -1.89
C GLY A 406 15.76 23.18 -1.22
N ARG A 407 15.05 23.50 -0.14
CA ARG A 407 14.20 22.50 0.53
C ARG A 407 12.98 22.18 -0.32
N VAL A 408 12.75 20.89 -0.55
CA VAL A 408 11.57 20.34 -1.20
C VAL A 408 10.83 19.48 -0.20
N ASP A 409 9.58 19.81 0.01
CA ASP A 409 8.69 19.11 0.92
C ASP A 409 7.85 18.12 0.12
N HIS A 410 7.82 16.86 0.57
CA HIS A 410 6.85 15.88 0.10
C HIS A 410 5.65 15.95 1.03
N VAL A 411 4.60 16.59 0.57
CA VAL A 411 3.35 16.66 1.30
C VAL A 411 2.66 15.31 1.15
N LEU A 412 2.61 14.53 2.23
CA LEU A 412 1.83 13.28 2.28
C LEU A 412 0.32 13.53 2.21
N TYR A 413 -0.11 14.78 2.40
CA TYR A 413 -1.48 15.21 2.28
C TYR A 413 -1.80 15.63 0.84
N PRO A 414 -2.99 15.31 0.31
CA PRO A 414 -3.40 15.71 -1.02
C PRO A 414 -3.76 17.20 -1.08
N GLU A 415 -2.76 18.07 -1.29
CA GLU A 415 -2.97 19.49 -1.55
C GLU A 415 -2.12 19.98 -2.74
N PRO A 416 -2.74 20.32 -3.87
CA PRO A 416 -4.02 19.85 -4.40
C PRO A 416 -3.91 18.36 -4.76
N GLY A 417 -4.93 17.58 -4.39
CA GLY A 417 -4.93 16.13 -4.61
C GLY A 417 -4.80 15.74 -6.08
N TRP A 418 -4.44 14.50 -6.31
CA TRP A 418 -4.44 13.90 -7.63
C TRP A 418 -5.81 14.06 -8.29
N THR A 419 -5.79 14.50 -9.53
CA THR A 419 -6.96 14.55 -10.38
C THR A 419 -7.29 13.15 -10.93
N ARG A 420 -8.52 12.98 -11.39
CA ARG A 420 -8.91 11.76 -12.11
C ARG A 420 -8.09 11.55 -13.37
N GLU A 421 -7.70 12.61 -14.08
CA GLU A 421 -6.87 12.55 -15.27
C GLU A 421 -5.47 12.01 -14.94
N GLU A 422 -4.81 12.56 -13.92
CA GLU A 422 -3.51 12.05 -13.46
C GLU A 422 -3.57 10.58 -13.02
N MET A 423 -4.68 10.16 -12.40
CA MET A 423 -4.89 8.75 -12.05
C MET A 423 -5.07 7.86 -13.30
N HIS A 424 -5.77 8.33 -14.33
CA HIS A 424 -5.91 7.65 -15.60
C HIS A 424 -4.56 7.53 -16.34
N ASP A 425 -3.75 8.58 -16.29
CA ASP A 425 -2.41 8.58 -16.87
C ASP A 425 -1.51 7.58 -16.14
N LYS A 426 -1.54 7.56 -14.80
CA LYS A 426 -0.83 6.56 -14.00
C LYS A 426 -1.27 5.13 -14.34
N PHE A 427 -2.58 4.88 -14.41
CA PHE A 427 -3.09 3.57 -14.80
C PHE A 427 -2.60 3.18 -16.20
N THR A 428 -2.72 4.07 -17.17
CA THR A 428 -2.28 3.85 -18.55
C THR A 428 -0.78 3.52 -18.63
N TRP A 429 0.04 4.28 -17.90
CA TRP A 429 1.46 4.04 -17.81
C TRP A 429 1.77 2.65 -17.22
N LEU A 430 1.23 2.34 -16.04
CA LEU A 430 1.54 1.10 -15.32
C LEU A 430 0.91 -0.15 -15.98
N ALA A 431 -0.20 0.00 -16.70
CA ALA A 431 -0.83 -1.07 -17.46
C ALA A 431 -0.14 -1.36 -18.80
N SER A 432 0.66 -0.39 -19.28
CA SER A 432 1.39 -0.54 -20.56
C SER A 432 2.36 -1.73 -20.50
N GLY A 433 2.29 -2.59 -21.52
CA GLY A 433 3.07 -3.83 -21.57
C GLY A 433 2.51 -5.01 -20.76
N HIS A 434 1.45 -4.78 -19.96
CA HIS A 434 0.77 -5.81 -19.19
C HIS A 434 -0.64 -6.12 -19.71
N LEU A 435 -1.26 -5.16 -20.37
CA LEU A 435 -2.56 -5.28 -21.03
C LEU A 435 -2.44 -4.99 -22.53
N GLU A 436 -3.35 -5.56 -23.31
CA GLU A 436 -3.56 -5.14 -24.69
C GLU A 436 -3.90 -3.63 -24.72
N SER A 437 -3.12 -2.83 -25.42
CA SER A 437 -3.24 -1.35 -25.40
C SER A 437 -4.65 -0.86 -25.78
N SER A 438 -5.34 -1.57 -26.67
CA SER A 438 -6.71 -1.25 -27.10
C SER A 438 -7.76 -1.45 -26.00
N SER A 439 -7.45 -2.22 -24.94
CA SER A 439 -8.37 -2.49 -23.83
C SER A 439 -8.33 -1.41 -22.74
N ILE A 440 -7.23 -0.65 -22.62
CA ILE A 440 -7.01 0.31 -21.54
C ILE A 440 -8.13 1.37 -21.46
N PRO A 441 -8.53 2.06 -22.53
CA PRO A 441 -9.61 3.05 -22.45
C PRO A 441 -10.94 2.45 -21.96
N ARG A 442 -11.30 1.26 -22.43
CA ARG A 442 -12.52 0.56 -22.01
C ARG A 442 -12.49 0.19 -20.55
N LEU A 443 -11.35 -0.25 -20.04
CA LEU A 443 -11.18 -0.58 -18.61
C LEU A 443 -11.24 0.66 -17.72
N LEU A 444 -10.67 1.77 -18.16
CA LEU A 444 -10.80 3.07 -17.48
C LEU A 444 -12.24 3.57 -17.42
N ASP A 445 -12.99 3.42 -18.52
CA ASP A 445 -14.42 3.75 -18.54
C ASP A 445 -15.22 2.83 -17.59
N ALA A 446 -14.90 1.54 -17.54
CA ALA A 446 -15.54 0.60 -16.62
C ALA A 446 -15.21 0.93 -15.15
N LEU A 447 -13.98 1.34 -14.85
CA LEU A 447 -13.56 1.79 -13.51
C LEU A 447 -14.30 3.07 -13.11
N ALA A 448 -14.34 4.07 -13.98
CA ALA A 448 -15.02 5.34 -13.72
C ALA A 448 -16.53 5.15 -13.44
N ASN A 449 -17.15 4.13 -14.03
CA ASN A 449 -18.56 3.82 -13.90
C ASN A 449 -18.85 2.58 -13.03
N VAL A 450 -17.86 2.10 -12.28
CA VAL A 450 -17.97 0.84 -11.53
C VAL A 450 -19.17 0.81 -10.59
N ALA A 451 -19.51 1.93 -9.96
CA ALA A 451 -20.65 2.04 -9.04
C ALA A 451 -22.01 1.75 -9.71
N SER A 452 -22.11 1.85 -11.03
CA SER A 452 -23.32 1.56 -11.78
C SER A 452 -23.42 0.10 -12.27
N ALA A 453 -22.39 -0.72 -12.02
CA ALA A 453 -22.36 -2.10 -12.47
C ALA A 453 -23.31 -2.99 -11.62
N ASP A 454 -24.14 -3.78 -12.29
CA ASP A 454 -24.99 -4.80 -11.66
C ASP A 454 -24.17 -6.02 -11.15
N ASP A 455 -23.01 -6.27 -11.75
CA ASP A 455 -22.05 -7.32 -11.36
C ASP A 455 -20.62 -6.77 -11.56
N SER A 456 -20.00 -6.31 -10.46
CA SER A 456 -18.65 -5.73 -10.48
C SER A 456 -17.55 -6.76 -10.81
N SER A 457 -17.84 -8.05 -10.68
CA SER A 457 -16.90 -9.12 -11.05
C SER A 457 -16.60 -9.16 -12.56
N VAL A 458 -17.44 -8.52 -13.38
CA VAL A 458 -17.19 -8.36 -14.83
C VAL A 458 -15.92 -7.56 -15.08
N LEU A 459 -15.67 -6.50 -14.28
CA LEU A 459 -14.46 -5.68 -14.40
C LEU A 459 -13.19 -6.54 -14.27
N VAL A 460 -13.14 -7.42 -13.27
CA VAL A 460 -11.97 -8.27 -13.00
C VAL A 460 -11.78 -9.29 -14.13
N ARG A 461 -12.86 -9.92 -14.58
CA ARG A 461 -12.82 -10.88 -15.70
C ARG A 461 -12.40 -10.21 -17.01
N ASP A 462 -12.91 -9.02 -17.29
CA ASP A 462 -12.55 -8.24 -18.46
C ASP A 462 -11.06 -7.88 -18.44
N LEU A 463 -10.56 -7.40 -17.29
CA LEU A 463 -9.14 -7.10 -17.13
C LEU A 463 -8.28 -8.35 -17.33
N ALA A 464 -8.67 -9.50 -16.73
CA ALA A 464 -7.94 -10.75 -16.87
C ALA A 464 -7.91 -11.25 -18.33
N SER A 465 -8.99 -11.04 -19.10
CA SER A 465 -9.07 -11.44 -20.51
C SER A 465 -8.14 -10.63 -21.44
N CYS A 466 -7.69 -9.46 -20.98
CA CYS A 466 -6.80 -8.56 -21.72
C CYS A 466 -5.33 -8.66 -21.28
N LEU A 467 -5.01 -9.55 -20.33
CA LEU A 467 -3.65 -9.73 -19.84
C LEU A 467 -2.73 -10.27 -20.95
N ILE A 468 -1.61 -9.57 -21.14
CA ILE A 468 -0.53 -10.10 -21.97
C ILE A 468 0.13 -11.25 -21.19
N PRO A 469 0.30 -12.46 -21.80
CA PRO A 469 0.96 -13.56 -21.14
C PRO A 469 2.36 -13.20 -20.64
N VAL A 470 2.66 -13.56 -19.40
CA VAL A 470 4.02 -13.43 -18.87
C VAL A 470 4.87 -14.55 -19.47
N PRO A 471 6.02 -14.24 -20.11
CA PRO A 471 6.91 -15.29 -20.60
C PRO A 471 7.30 -16.23 -19.48
N SER A 472 7.15 -17.55 -19.68
CA SER A 472 7.66 -18.55 -18.73
C SER A 472 9.19 -18.49 -18.75
N GLU A 473 9.83 -18.24 -17.62
CA GLU A 473 11.26 -18.45 -17.47
C GLU A 473 11.55 -19.96 -17.51
N GLN A 474 11.67 -20.52 -18.70
CA GLN A 474 12.25 -21.85 -18.86
C GLN A 474 13.77 -21.66 -18.76
N GLY A 475 14.35 -22.00 -17.62
CA GLY A 475 15.79 -22.23 -17.51
C GLY A 475 16.60 -21.41 -16.50
N ALA A 476 16.06 -20.95 -15.39
CA ALA A 476 16.90 -20.60 -14.25
C ALA A 476 17.19 -21.86 -13.41
N PRO A 477 18.45 -22.23 -13.14
CA PRO A 477 18.74 -23.31 -12.23
C PRO A 477 18.30 -22.96 -10.82
N ALA A 478 17.74 -23.97 -10.11
CA ALA A 478 17.25 -23.89 -8.74
C ALA A 478 18.34 -23.51 -7.75
#